data_b04ee1d1cab3a71df59f4000f8ff2f13
#
_entry.id   b04ee1d1cab3a71df59f4000f8ff2f13
#
_cell.length_a   1.000
_cell.length_b   1.000
_cell.length_c   1.000
_cell.angle_alpha   90.00
_cell.angle_beta   90.00
_cell.angle_gamma   90.00
#
_symmetry.space_group_name_H-M   'P 1'
#
loop_
_entity.id
_entity.type
_entity.pdbx_description
1 polymer ?
#
loop_
_entity_poly.entity_id
_entity_poly.type
_entity_poly.pdbx_seq_one_letter_code
_entity_poly.pdbx_strand_id
1 'polypeptide(L)'
;MPAERQVGSTRIASKALTGLVRAVAGEALGVRASAVSVNLSDLDGKLAIEVAGPVAIDLENSLASGPSVIEAATTAQSRIAEQTTALSGSLVGRVRVRVTGCEFINNRRVL
;
A
#
# COMPACT_ATOMS: atom_id res chain seq x y z
N MET A 1 30.23 -1.11 4.13
CA MET A 1 29.69 -1.02 3.87
C MET A 1 28.90 -0.19 3.84
N PRO A 2 28.39 -0.29 3.91
CA PRO A 2 27.37 0.44 3.76
C PRO A 2 27.20 1.66 4.45
N ALA A 3 27.57 1.71 5.49
CA ALA A 3 27.26 2.83 6.24
C ALA A 3 27.55 4.05 5.48
N GLU A 4 28.55 4.11 4.83
CA GLU A 4 28.86 5.26 4.29
C GLU A 4 28.18 5.68 3.11
N ARG A 5 27.61 4.92 2.41
CA ARG A 5 27.02 5.37 1.29
C ARG A 5 25.84 6.08 1.58
N GLN A 6 25.78 6.43 2.73
CA GLN A 6 24.70 6.72 3.11
C GLN A 6 24.05 7.93 3.00
N VAL A 7 24.52 8.96 3.10
CA VAL A 7 23.70 10.13 3.15
C VAL A 7 22.93 10.34 1.87
N GLY A 8 23.55 10.46 0.76
CA GLY A 8 22.86 10.62 -0.49
C GLY A 8 22.09 9.39 -0.88
N SER A 9 22.69 8.23 -0.71
CA SER A 9 22.04 6.99 -1.06
C SER A 9 20.80 6.75 -0.25
N THR A 10 20.82 7.08 1.02
CA THR A 10 19.67 6.86 1.87
C THR A 10 18.51 7.72 1.43
N ARG A 11 18.80 8.94 1.03
CA ARG A 11 17.75 9.83 0.60
C ARG A 11 17.11 9.35 -0.69
N ILE A 12 17.89 8.90 -1.64
CA ILE A 12 17.38 8.38 -2.89
C ILE A 12 16.60 7.11 -2.64
N ALA A 13 17.13 6.25 -1.77
CA ALA A 13 16.46 5.01 -1.46
C ALA A 13 15.11 5.25 -0.79
N SER A 14 15.03 6.26 0.06
CA SER A 14 13.75 6.58 0.70
C SER A 14 12.71 7.03 -0.30
N LYS A 15 13.12 7.85 -1.27
CA LYS A 15 12.18 8.28 -2.28
C LYS A 15 11.74 7.12 -3.15
N ALA A 16 12.68 6.29 -3.55
CA ALA A 16 12.36 5.13 -4.37
C ALA A 16 11.46 4.18 -3.61
N LEU A 17 11.74 3.99 -2.33
CA LEU A 17 10.95 3.08 -1.53
C LEU A 17 9.54 3.63 -1.32
N THR A 18 9.40 4.93 -1.10
CA THR A 18 8.10 5.54 -0.96
C THR A 18 7.30 5.37 -2.25
N GLY A 19 7.93 5.56 -3.38
CA GLY A 19 7.27 5.36 -4.67
C GLY A 19 6.84 3.93 -4.88
N LEU A 20 7.68 2.98 -4.49
CA LEU A 20 7.36 1.58 -4.59
C LEU A 20 6.17 1.24 -3.71
N VAL A 21 6.19 1.68 -2.46
CA VAL A 21 5.10 1.37 -1.54
C VAL A 21 3.81 2.02 -2.02
N ARG A 22 3.89 3.23 -2.57
CA ARG A 22 2.70 3.88 -3.10
C ARG A 22 2.10 3.07 -4.25
N ALA A 23 2.93 2.56 -5.13
CA ALA A 23 2.45 1.75 -6.24
C ALA A 23 1.83 0.45 -5.74
N VAL A 24 2.48 -0.19 -4.79
CA VAL A 24 1.98 -1.44 -4.23
C VAL A 24 0.67 -1.19 -3.49
N ALA A 25 0.59 -0.10 -2.73
CA ALA A 25 -0.61 0.21 -1.96
C ALA A 25 -1.77 0.58 -2.89
N GLY A 26 -1.51 1.33 -3.93
CA GLY A 26 -2.55 1.65 -4.90
C GLY A 26 -3.11 0.39 -5.53
N GLU A 27 -2.23 -0.52 -5.90
CA GLU A 27 -2.67 -1.77 -6.49
C GLU A 27 -3.48 -2.59 -5.49
N ALA A 28 -3.02 -2.65 -4.24
CA ALA A 28 -3.71 -3.41 -3.22
C ALA A 28 -5.09 -2.83 -2.90
N LEU A 29 -5.22 -1.52 -2.96
CA LEU A 29 -6.49 -0.87 -2.69
C LEU A 29 -7.35 -0.73 -3.95
N GLY A 30 -6.78 -1.02 -5.11
CA GLY A 30 -7.53 -0.94 -6.36
C GLY A 30 -7.67 0.47 -6.90
N VAL A 31 -6.80 1.38 -6.49
CA VAL A 31 -6.86 2.76 -6.94
C VAL A 31 -5.52 3.15 -7.53
N ARG A 32 -5.45 4.31 -8.15
CA ARG A 32 -4.20 4.74 -8.72
C ARG A 32 -3.26 5.18 -7.62
N ALA A 33 -1.97 5.07 -7.87
CA ALA A 33 -0.98 5.39 -6.87
C ALA A 33 -1.09 6.83 -6.36
N SER A 34 -1.49 7.74 -7.23
CA SER A 34 -1.60 9.14 -6.83
C SER A 34 -2.71 9.41 -5.83
N ALA A 35 -3.62 8.46 -5.65
CA ALA A 35 -4.69 8.61 -4.69
C ALA A 35 -4.29 8.17 -3.30
N VAL A 36 -3.09 7.65 -3.14
CA VAL A 36 -2.64 7.05 -1.89
C VAL A 36 -1.54 7.90 -1.27
N SER A 37 -1.62 8.10 0.03
CA SER A 37 -0.56 8.76 0.79
C SER A 37 0.23 7.69 1.53
N VAL A 38 1.54 7.83 1.54
CA VAL A 38 2.40 6.84 2.18
C VAL A 38 3.36 7.56 3.11
N ASN A 39 3.52 7.01 4.29
CA ASN A 39 4.46 7.52 5.26
C ASN A 39 5.30 6.34 5.73
N LEU A 40 6.59 6.49 5.66
CA LEU A 40 7.50 5.43 6.07
C LEU A 40 8.31 5.88 7.27
N SER A 41 8.56 4.98 8.19
CA SER A 41 9.41 5.29 9.32
C SER A 41 10.14 4.03 9.74
N ASP A 42 11.06 4.19 10.67
CA ASP A 42 11.85 3.08 11.14
C ASP A 42 11.24 2.54 12.43
N LEU A 43 11.15 1.23 12.54
CA LEU A 43 10.62 0.60 13.71
C LEU A 43 11.64 -0.48 14.12
N ASP A 44 12.63 -0.05 14.89
CA ASP A 44 13.67 -0.97 15.36
C ASP A 44 14.34 -1.73 14.22
N GLY A 45 14.72 -1.01 13.20
CA GLY A 45 15.42 -1.60 12.07
C GLY A 45 14.49 -2.19 11.02
N LYS A 46 13.19 -2.21 11.28
CA LYS A 46 12.24 -2.67 10.32
C LYS A 46 11.46 -1.49 9.80
N LEU A 47 10.80 -1.70 8.68
CA LEU A 47 10.06 -0.63 8.04
C LEU A 47 8.66 -0.56 8.62
N ALA A 48 8.25 0.61 9.04
CA ALA A 48 6.87 0.84 9.43
C ALA A 48 6.22 1.64 8.31
N ILE A 49 5.11 1.14 7.82
CA ILE A 49 4.42 1.73 6.67
C ILE A 49 3.05 2.21 7.10
N GLU A 50 2.74 3.45 6.78
CA GLU A 50 1.40 3.96 6.98
C GLU A 50 0.86 4.38 5.63
N VAL A 51 -0.30 3.88 5.29
CA VAL A 51 -0.94 4.15 4.02
C VAL A 51 -2.32 4.71 4.29
N ALA A 52 -2.68 5.75 3.58
CA ALA A 52 -4.02 6.31 3.65
C ALA A 52 -4.53 6.52 2.25
N GLY A 53 -5.74 6.09 1.99
CA GLY A 53 -6.32 6.26 0.66
C GLY A 53 -7.66 5.59 0.56
N PRO A 54 -8.34 5.80 -0.55
CA PRO A 54 -9.64 5.15 -0.75
C PRO A 54 -9.44 3.70 -1.14
N VAL A 55 -10.47 2.92 -0.99
CA VAL A 55 -10.44 1.54 -1.46
C VAL A 55 -11.50 1.39 -2.53
N ALA A 56 -11.17 0.68 -3.57
CA ALA A 56 -12.11 0.42 -4.66
C ALA A 56 -12.94 -0.79 -4.29
N ILE A 57 -14.25 -0.64 -4.36
CA ILE A 57 -15.17 -1.71 -4.03
C ILE A 57 -16.00 -2.01 -5.28
N ASP A 58 -15.96 -3.26 -5.67
CA ASP A 58 -16.79 -3.69 -6.78
C ASP A 58 -18.19 -3.85 -6.24
N LEU A 59 -19.07 -2.96 -6.65
CA LEU A 59 -20.41 -2.92 -6.10
C LEU A 59 -21.16 -4.23 -6.31
N GLU A 60 -21.03 -4.82 -7.46
CA GLU A 60 -21.70 -6.08 -7.71
C GLU A 60 -21.20 -7.18 -6.81
N ASN A 61 -19.91 -7.30 -6.70
CA ASN A 61 -19.33 -8.33 -5.84
C ASN A 61 -19.64 -8.07 -4.38
N SER A 62 -19.62 -6.82 -3.97
CA SER A 62 -19.92 -6.50 -2.59
C SER A 62 -21.34 -6.86 -2.21
N LEU A 63 -22.27 -6.61 -3.10
CA LEU A 63 -23.65 -6.93 -2.83
C LEU A 63 -23.89 -8.43 -2.81
N ALA A 64 -23.14 -9.14 -3.62
CA ALA A 64 -23.33 -10.60 -3.68
C ALA A 64 -22.62 -11.30 -2.54
N SER A 65 -21.35 -11.12 -2.41
CA SER A 65 -20.60 -11.80 -1.37
C SER A 65 -19.21 -11.21 -1.22
N GLY A 66 -19.02 -9.99 -1.66
CA GLY A 66 -17.71 -9.40 -1.63
C GLY A 66 -17.28 -9.02 -0.23
N PRO A 67 -16.00 -8.70 -0.07
CA PRO A 67 -15.48 -8.36 1.23
C PRO A 67 -15.96 -7.01 1.70
N SER A 68 -16.04 -6.83 3.00
CA SER A 68 -16.35 -5.55 3.59
C SER A 68 -15.12 -4.64 3.44
N VAL A 69 -15.31 -3.36 3.77
CA VAL A 69 -14.20 -2.41 3.75
C VAL A 69 -13.09 -2.85 4.71
N ILE A 70 -13.49 -3.39 5.86
CA ILE A 70 -12.52 -3.85 6.84
C ILE A 70 -11.71 -5.02 6.28
N GLU A 71 -12.37 -5.95 5.62
CA GLU A 71 -11.67 -7.08 5.04
C GLU A 71 -10.76 -6.64 3.91
N ALA A 72 -11.21 -5.70 3.11
CA ALA A 72 -10.40 -5.18 2.03
C ALA A 72 -9.14 -4.50 2.58
N ALA A 73 -9.29 -3.75 3.67
CA ALA A 73 -8.14 -3.10 4.28
C ALA A 73 -7.17 -4.12 4.86
N THR A 74 -7.69 -5.18 5.47
CA THR A 74 -6.85 -6.22 6.03
C THR A 74 -6.08 -6.95 4.94
N THR A 75 -6.75 -7.26 3.85
CA THR A 75 -6.10 -7.91 2.72
C THR A 75 -5.03 -7.00 2.13
N ALA A 76 -5.32 -5.71 2.00
CA ALA A 76 -4.35 -4.76 1.49
C ALA A 76 -3.13 -4.68 2.39
N GLN A 77 -3.34 -4.72 3.69
CA GLN A 77 -2.26 -4.68 4.66
C GLN A 77 -1.28 -5.84 4.42
N SER A 78 -1.81 -7.03 4.26
CA SER A 78 -0.97 -8.20 4.03
C SER A 78 -0.25 -8.12 2.70
N ARG A 79 -0.93 -7.68 1.66
CA ARG A 79 -0.31 -7.57 0.35
C ARG A 79 0.78 -6.52 0.32
N ILE A 80 0.56 -5.40 1.00
CA ILE A 80 1.56 -4.35 1.05
C ILE A 80 2.81 -4.88 1.75
N ALA A 81 2.63 -5.57 2.86
CA ALA A 81 3.77 -6.10 3.59
C ALA A 81 4.55 -7.10 2.74
N GLU A 82 3.83 -8.03 2.13
CA GLU A 82 4.48 -9.07 1.34
C GLU A 82 5.18 -8.53 0.12
N GLN A 83 4.52 -7.68 -0.62
CA GLN A 83 5.09 -7.18 -1.85
C GLN A 83 6.23 -6.20 -1.60
N THR A 84 6.11 -5.39 -0.57
CA THR A 84 7.19 -4.48 -0.24
C THR A 84 8.43 -5.25 0.15
N THR A 85 8.27 -6.29 0.95
CA THR A 85 9.40 -7.13 1.32
C THR A 85 10.01 -7.80 0.10
N ALA A 86 9.17 -8.35 -0.76
CA ALA A 86 9.65 -9.07 -1.92
C ALA A 86 10.37 -8.17 -2.91
N LEU A 87 9.85 -6.97 -3.11
CA LEU A 87 10.40 -6.09 -4.13
C LEU A 87 11.55 -5.22 -3.64
N SER A 88 11.59 -4.89 -2.37
CA SER A 88 12.63 -4.02 -1.86
C SER A 88 13.68 -4.74 -1.03
N GLY A 89 13.37 -5.91 -0.55
CA GLY A 89 14.28 -6.61 0.34
C GLY A 89 14.27 -6.09 1.76
N SER A 90 13.44 -5.09 2.05
CA SER A 90 13.37 -4.52 3.39
C SER A 90 12.44 -5.34 4.26
N LEU A 91 12.80 -5.50 5.52
CA LEU A 91 11.91 -6.16 6.45
C LEU A 91 10.83 -5.18 6.88
N VAL A 92 9.59 -5.61 6.79
CA VAL A 92 8.46 -4.79 7.16
C VAL A 92 7.98 -5.23 8.54
N GLY A 93 7.99 -4.30 9.47
CA GLY A 93 7.58 -4.59 10.84
C GLY A 93 6.12 -4.29 11.10
N ARG A 94 5.58 -3.31 10.39
CA ARG A 94 4.19 -2.95 10.60
C ARG A 94 3.63 -2.25 9.37
N VAL A 95 2.42 -2.57 9.03
CA VAL A 95 1.71 -1.86 7.97
C VAL A 95 0.38 -1.42 8.55
N ARG A 96 0.09 -0.14 8.43
CA ARG A 96 -1.15 0.41 8.90
C ARG A 96 -1.86 1.02 7.70
N VAL A 97 -3.07 0.60 7.45
CA VAL A 97 -3.85 1.07 6.32
C VAL A 97 -5.06 1.83 6.86
N ARG A 98 -5.18 3.08 6.47
CA ARG A 98 -6.32 3.88 6.85
C ARG A 98 -7.13 4.16 5.59
N VAL A 99 -8.33 3.66 5.55
CA VAL A 99 -9.21 3.84 4.41
C VAL A 99 -9.92 5.18 4.58
N THR A 100 -9.73 6.07 3.62
CA THR A 100 -10.30 7.41 3.70
C THR A 100 -11.62 7.54 2.96
N GLY A 101 -11.99 6.52 2.20
CA GLY A 101 -13.24 6.54 1.46
C GLY A 101 -13.37 5.30 0.63
N CYS A 102 -14.47 5.20 -0.07
CA CYS A 102 -14.70 4.08 -0.96
C CYS A 102 -14.98 4.60 -2.36
N GLU A 103 -14.36 3.98 -3.34
CA GLU A 103 -14.68 4.25 -4.72
C GLU A 103 -15.42 3.04 -5.23
N PHE A 104 -16.69 3.20 -5.52
CA PHE A 104 -17.47 2.07 -5.99
C PHE A 104 -17.28 1.92 -7.50
N ILE A 105 -16.89 0.73 -7.89
CA ILE A 105 -16.64 0.44 -9.28
C ILE A 105 -17.75 -0.44 -9.79
N ASN A 106 -18.27 -0.09 -10.96
CA ASN A 106 -19.25 -0.94 -11.61
C ASN A 106 -18.56 -1.63 -12.76
N ASN A 107 -18.21 -2.88 -12.54
CA ASN A 107 -17.49 -3.61 -13.53
C ASN A 107 -18.38 -4.07 -14.68
N ARG A 108 -19.68 -3.94 -14.55
CA ARG A 108 -20.51 -4.33 -15.60
C ARG A 108 -20.27 -3.43 -16.77
N ARG A 109 -19.89 -4.01 -17.84
CA ARG A 109 -19.56 -3.24 -18.95
C ARG A 109 -20.77 -2.92 -19.71
N VAL A 110 -20.97 -1.70 -20.00
CA VAL A 110 -22.08 -1.29 -20.78
C VAL A 110 -21.62 -1.21 -22.21
N LEU A 111 -22.21 -1.94 -23.05
CA LEU A 111 -21.74 -1.95 -24.42
C LEU A 111 -22.74 -1.37 -25.37
#